data_9c639b9b5510f55357b4418ec55dd5c3
#
_entry.id   9c639b9b5510f55357b4418ec55dd5c3
#
_cell.length_a   1.000
_cell.length_b   1.000
_cell.length_c   1.000
_cell.angle_alpha   90.00
_cell.angle_beta   90.00
_cell.angle_gamma   90.00
#
_symmetry.space_group_name_H-M   'P 1'
#
loop_
_entity.id
_entity.type
_entity.pdbx_description
1 polymer ?
#
loop_
_entity_poly.entity_id
_entity_poly.type
_entity_poly.pdbx_seq_one_letter_code
_entity_poly.pdbx_strand_id
1 'polypeptide(L)'
;ANRRRRDALAEALAEHLPQATLRGVAAGLHAAVELPAGSDERAVVAAAAARGVRVEALSVHRFEDRGAAPALLLGYGAMSEPAIRRGIAELALAVAAVAPG
;
A
#
# COMPACT_ATOMS: atom_id res chain seq x y z
N ALA A 1 16.60 7.04 9.29
CA ALA A 1 15.56 7.89 9.85
C ALA A 1 14.26 7.80 9.09
N ASN A 2 13.19 8.24 9.72
CA ASN A 2 11.85 8.14 9.15
C ASN A 2 11.69 8.84 7.80
N ARG A 3 12.37 9.97 7.63
CA ARG A 3 12.30 10.71 6.36
C ARG A 3 12.80 9.84 5.19
N ARG A 4 13.92 9.15 5.36
CA ARG A 4 14.47 8.31 4.30
C ARG A 4 13.54 7.14 3.95
N ARG A 5 12.92 6.55 4.98
CA ARG A 5 11.97 5.47 4.75
C ARG A 5 10.74 5.98 4.02
N ARG A 6 10.25 7.14 4.42
CA ARG A 6 9.09 7.75 3.76
C ARG A 6 9.42 8.09 2.31
N ASP A 7 10.60 8.63 2.06
CA ASP A 7 11.03 8.97 0.70
C ASP A 7 11.17 7.71 -0.14
N ALA A 8 11.73 6.65 0.42
CA ALA A 8 11.86 5.37 -0.29
C ALA A 8 10.48 4.82 -0.65
N LEU A 9 9.53 4.92 0.27
CA LEU A 9 8.15 4.49 0.02
C LEU A 9 7.51 5.30 -1.09
N ALA A 10 7.61 6.62 -1.03
CA ALA A 10 7.03 7.50 -2.05
C ALA A 10 7.65 7.25 -3.42
N GLU A 11 8.96 7.11 -3.47
CA GLU A 11 9.66 6.84 -4.73
C GLU A 11 9.29 5.47 -5.30
N ALA A 12 9.21 4.46 -4.45
CA ALA A 12 8.84 3.12 -4.91
C ALA A 12 7.40 3.09 -5.42
N LEU A 13 6.49 3.80 -4.75
CA LEU A 13 5.12 3.89 -5.23
C LEU A 13 5.05 4.58 -6.58
N ALA A 14 5.78 5.68 -6.75
CA ALA A 14 5.80 6.39 -8.02
C ALA A 14 6.36 5.52 -9.15
N GLU A 15 7.33 4.68 -8.84
CA GLU A 15 7.95 3.81 -9.84
C GLU A 15 7.08 2.59 -10.17
N HIS A 16 6.56 1.91 -9.15
CA HIS A 16 5.89 0.61 -9.34
C HIS A 16 4.37 0.68 -9.33
N LEU A 17 3.79 1.68 -8.67
CA LEU A 17 2.34 1.82 -8.52
C LEU A 17 1.91 3.27 -8.74
N PRO A 18 2.20 3.84 -9.93
CA PRO A 18 1.89 5.26 -10.16
C PRO A 18 0.39 5.58 -10.09
N GLN A 19 -0.47 4.57 -10.24
CA GLN A 19 -1.91 4.76 -10.15
C GLN A 19 -2.42 4.83 -8.71
N ALA A 20 -1.58 4.49 -7.72
CA ALA A 20 -1.94 4.60 -6.32
C ALA A 20 -1.54 5.98 -5.77
N THR A 21 -2.20 6.41 -4.70
CA THR A 21 -1.94 7.71 -4.10
C THR A 21 -1.57 7.55 -2.63
N LEU A 22 -0.43 8.10 -2.25
CA LEU A 22 -0.01 8.11 -0.85
C LEU A 22 -0.79 9.22 -0.15
N ARG A 23 -1.67 8.86 0.79
CA ARG A 23 -2.59 9.80 1.42
C ARG A 23 -2.13 10.33 2.76
N GLY A 24 -1.38 9.56 3.49
CA GLY A 24 -0.95 10.05 4.78
C GLY A 24 0.04 9.12 5.43
N VAL A 25 0.73 9.67 6.43
CA VAL A 25 1.72 8.93 7.20
C VAL A 25 1.43 9.21 8.67
N ALA A 26 1.05 8.18 9.40
CA ALA A 26 0.74 8.31 10.83
C ALA A 26 2.00 8.04 11.65
N ALA A 27 2.50 9.06 12.33
CA ALA A 27 3.64 8.96 13.25
C ALA A 27 4.89 8.33 12.62
N GLY A 28 5.03 8.37 11.30
CA GLY A 28 6.19 7.81 10.61
C GLY A 28 6.25 6.30 10.61
N LEU A 29 5.18 5.63 11.02
CA LEU A 29 5.15 4.17 11.13
C LEU A 29 4.24 3.50 10.11
N HIS A 30 3.18 4.17 9.72
CA HIS A 30 2.18 3.64 8.80
C HIS A 30 1.86 4.63 7.70
N ALA A 31 1.50 4.12 6.55
CA ALA A 31 1.08 4.95 5.42
C ALA A 31 -0.24 4.43 4.87
N ALA A 32 -1.13 5.35 4.52
CA ALA A 32 -2.37 5.02 3.84
C ALA A 32 -2.14 5.21 2.34
N VAL A 33 -2.36 4.15 1.58
CA VAL A 33 -2.17 4.15 0.12
C VAL A 33 -3.51 3.90 -0.54
N GLU A 34 -4.02 4.91 -1.22
CA GLU A 34 -5.29 4.82 -1.93
C GLU A 34 -5.11 4.14 -3.27
N LEU A 35 -5.95 3.16 -3.54
CA LEU A 35 -5.95 2.42 -4.79
C LEU A 35 -6.93 3.05 -5.78
N PRO A 36 -6.81 2.74 -7.08
CA PRO A 36 -7.78 3.21 -8.06
C PRO A 36 -9.19 2.76 -7.71
N ALA A 37 -10.18 3.56 -8.11
CA ALA A 37 -11.58 3.23 -7.89
C ALA A 37 -11.90 1.85 -8.48
N GLY A 38 -12.69 1.09 -7.75
CA GLY A 38 -13.06 -0.25 -8.20
C GLY A 38 -12.08 -1.35 -7.77
N SER A 39 -10.96 -0.99 -7.14
CA SER A 39 -10.02 -2.00 -6.64
C SER A 39 -10.64 -2.79 -5.49
N ASP A 40 -10.33 -4.09 -5.43
CA ASP A 40 -10.79 -4.96 -4.36
C ASP A 40 -9.71 -5.05 -3.29
N GLU A 41 -9.86 -4.28 -2.20
CA GLU A 41 -8.88 -4.24 -1.11
C GLU A 41 -8.53 -5.62 -0.58
N ARG A 42 -9.53 -6.45 -0.34
CA ARG A 42 -9.30 -7.75 0.28
C ARG A 42 -8.54 -8.69 -0.64
N ALA A 43 -8.85 -8.65 -1.92
CA ALA A 43 -8.14 -9.46 -2.91
C ALA A 43 -6.68 -9.02 -3.00
N VAL A 44 -6.43 -7.71 -2.96
CA VAL A 44 -5.06 -7.17 -2.98
C VAL A 44 -4.31 -7.61 -1.72
N VAL A 45 -4.95 -7.53 -0.56
CA VAL A 45 -4.32 -7.96 0.70
C VAL A 45 -3.90 -9.43 0.61
N ALA A 46 -4.79 -10.29 0.12
CA ALA A 46 -4.49 -11.72 -0.01
C ALA A 46 -3.38 -11.98 -1.04
N ALA A 47 -3.43 -11.31 -2.18
CA ALA A 47 -2.41 -11.46 -3.21
C ALA A 47 -1.04 -10.96 -2.73
N ALA A 48 -1.02 -9.86 -1.98
CA ALA A 48 0.21 -9.33 -1.40
C ALA A 48 0.79 -10.30 -0.37
N ALA A 49 -0.06 -10.87 0.48
CA ALA A 49 0.38 -11.84 1.48
C ALA A 49 1.02 -13.06 0.82
N ALA A 50 0.47 -13.52 -0.29
CA ALA A 50 1.03 -14.63 -1.04
C ALA A 50 2.43 -14.32 -1.58
N ARG A 51 2.77 -13.05 -1.69
CA ARG A 51 4.09 -12.59 -2.14
C ARG A 51 4.99 -12.14 -0.99
N GLY A 52 4.56 -12.41 0.24
CA GLY A 52 5.34 -12.07 1.42
C GLY A 52 5.19 -10.61 1.87
N VAL A 53 4.18 -9.91 1.37
CA VAL A 53 3.95 -8.51 1.74
C VAL A 53 2.70 -8.43 2.61
N ARG A 54 2.87 -7.92 3.82
CA ARG A 54 1.75 -7.79 4.75
C ARG A 54 1.21 -6.37 4.73
N VAL A 55 -0.04 -6.23 4.31
CA VAL A 55 -0.76 -4.96 4.31
C VAL A 55 -2.15 -5.21 4.87
N GLU A 56 -2.86 -4.15 5.23
CA GLU A 56 -4.23 -4.27 5.73
C GLU A 56 -5.16 -3.43 4.85
N ALA A 57 -6.39 -3.91 4.72
CA ALA A 57 -7.43 -3.15 4.03
C ALA A 57 -7.86 -2.01 4.96
N LEU A 58 -7.76 -0.78 4.51
CA LEU A 58 -8.07 0.36 5.36
C LEU A 58 -9.53 0.43 5.73
N SER A 59 -10.43 -0.10 4.89
CA SER A 59 -11.86 -0.11 5.19
C SER A 59 -12.18 -0.84 6.50
N VAL A 60 -11.33 -1.79 6.91
CA VAL A 60 -11.51 -2.51 8.18
C VAL A 60 -11.40 -1.56 9.38
N HIS A 61 -10.70 -0.43 9.21
CA HIS A 61 -10.46 0.55 10.26
C HIS A 61 -11.37 1.77 10.17
N ARG A 62 -12.37 1.74 9.29
CA ARG A 62 -13.30 2.85 9.11
C ARG A 62 -14.71 2.43 9.49
N PHE A 63 -15.42 3.30 10.17
CA PHE A 63 -16.82 3.05 10.53
C PHE A 63 -17.80 3.61 9.51
N GLU A 64 -17.47 4.74 8.92
CA GLU A 64 -18.35 5.40 7.97
C GLU A 64 -17.55 5.78 6.73
N ASP A 65 -17.32 4.80 5.87
CA ASP A 65 -16.52 5.04 4.69
C ASP A 65 -17.31 4.91 3.40
N ARG A 66 -18.60 5.20 3.44
CA ARG A 66 -19.45 5.13 2.25
C ARG A 66 -18.86 5.98 1.15
N GLY A 67 -18.58 5.36 0.03
CA GLY A 67 -18.02 6.03 -1.11
C GLY A 67 -16.53 6.34 -1.00
N ALA A 68 -15.89 5.92 0.09
CA ALA A 68 -14.45 6.11 0.20
C ALA A 68 -13.72 5.22 -0.80
N ALA A 69 -12.62 5.73 -1.36
CA ALA A 69 -11.81 4.95 -2.27
C ALA A 69 -11.17 3.78 -1.54
N PRO A 70 -10.97 2.64 -2.21
CA PRO A 70 -10.25 1.53 -1.61
C PRO A 70 -8.83 1.95 -1.26
N ALA A 71 -8.34 1.51 -0.12
CA ALA A 71 -7.02 1.91 0.36
C ALA A 71 -6.40 0.83 1.22
N LEU A 72 -5.08 0.86 1.30
CA LEU A 72 -4.30 -0.07 2.09
C LEU A 72 -3.55 0.68 3.18
N LEU A 73 -3.37 0.03 4.31
CA LEU A 73 -2.54 0.54 5.40
C LEU A 73 -1.25 -0.26 5.41
N LEU A 74 -0.14 0.43 5.24
CA LEU A 74 1.19 -0.17 5.18
C LEU A 74 2.01 0.24 6.39
N GLY A 75 2.54 -0.75 7.13
CA GLY A 75 3.49 -0.49 8.19
C GLY A 75 4.90 -0.56 7.63
N TYR A 76 5.64 0.54 7.67
CA TYR A 76 6.98 0.58 7.10
C TYR A 76 8.05 1.06 8.08
N GLY A 77 7.66 1.45 9.27
CA GLY A 77 8.56 2.10 10.21
C GLY A 77 9.75 1.27 10.67
N ALA A 78 9.63 -0.06 10.63
CA ALA A 78 10.71 -0.96 11.04
C ALA A 78 11.45 -1.58 9.86
N MET A 79 11.11 -1.17 8.62
CA MET A 79 11.70 -1.76 7.43
C MET A 79 12.92 -0.97 6.95
N SER A 80 13.88 -1.66 6.36
CA SER A 80 14.99 -0.99 5.69
C SER A 80 14.50 -0.39 4.38
N GLU A 81 15.24 0.58 3.83
CA GLU A 81 14.90 1.16 2.54
C GLU A 81 14.83 0.10 1.43
N PRO A 82 15.83 -0.80 1.30
CA PRO A 82 15.71 -1.85 0.29
C PRO A 82 14.48 -2.75 0.48
N ALA A 83 14.12 -3.05 1.73
CA ALA A 83 12.95 -3.88 1.99
C ALA A 83 11.65 -3.15 1.59
N ILE A 84 11.58 -1.84 1.83
CA ILE A 84 10.44 -1.03 1.41
C ILE A 84 10.31 -1.08 -0.11
N ARG A 85 11.39 -0.84 -0.84
CA ARG A 85 11.36 -0.84 -2.30
C ARG A 85 10.97 -2.20 -2.85
N ARG A 86 11.52 -3.26 -2.27
CA ARG A 86 11.20 -4.62 -2.68
C ARG A 86 9.74 -4.96 -2.39
N GLY A 87 9.26 -4.58 -1.21
CA GLY A 87 7.88 -4.81 -0.82
C GLY A 87 6.88 -4.11 -1.73
N ILE A 88 7.17 -2.87 -2.12
CA ILE A 88 6.29 -2.14 -3.02
C ILE A 88 6.30 -2.75 -4.43
N ALA A 89 7.45 -3.21 -4.90
CA ALA A 89 7.51 -3.90 -6.19
C ALA A 89 6.62 -5.15 -6.19
N GLU A 90 6.67 -5.92 -5.10
CA GLU A 90 5.81 -7.10 -4.96
C GLU A 90 4.34 -6.73 -4.81
N LEU A 91 4.06 -5.65 -4.09
CA LEU A 91 2.69 -5.15 -3.95
C LEU A 91 2.12 -4.75 -5.32
N ALA A 92 2.94 -4.13 -6.16
CA ALA A 92 2.52 -3.75 -7.51
C ALA A 92 2.12 -4.97 -8.33
N LEU A 93 2.87 -6.06 -8.20
CA LEU A 93 2.53 -7.32 -8.87
C LEU A 93 1.23 -7.90 -8.34
N ALA A 94 1.01 -7.79 -7.03
CA ALA A 94 -0.24 -8.25 -6.42
C ALA A 94 -1.44 -7.45 -6.94
N VAL A 95 -1.29 -6.13 -7.02
CA VAL A 95 -2.36 -5.26 -7.55
C VAL A 95 -2.66 -5.61 -8.99
N ALA A 96 -1.62 -5.83 -9.80
CA ALA A 96 -1.79 -6.19 -11.20
C ALA A 96 -2.50 -7.54 -11.35
N ALA A 97 -2.20 -8.49 -10.48
CA ALA A 97 -2.81 -9.82 -10.54
C ALA A 97 -4.30 -9.79 -10.22
N VAL A 98 -4.75 -8.81 -9.44
CA VAL A 98 -6.14 -8.69 -9.00
C VAL A 98 -6.94 -7.77 -9.93
N ALA A 99 -6.25 -6.96 -10.72
CA ALA A 99 -6.93 -5.97 -11.57
C ALA A 99 -7.91 -6.65 -12.53
N PRO A 100 -9.09 -6.05 -12.72
CA PRO A 100 -10.06 -6.61 -13.66
C PRO A 100 -9.48 -6.58 -15.07
N GLY A 101 -9.60 -7.65 -15.70
CA GLY A 101 -9.21 -7.97 -17.01
C GLY A 101 -8.60 -7.38 -18.05
#